data_9bb6e851ff6c41d60ea898931652fff2
#
_entry.id   9bb6e851ff6c41d60ea898931652fff2
#
_cell.length_a   1.000
_cell.length_b   1.000
_cell.length_c   1.000
_cell.angle_alpha   90.00
_cell.angle_beta   90.00
_cell.angle_gamma   90.00
#
_symmetry.space_group_name_H-M   'P 1'
#
loop_
_entity.id
_entity.type
_entity.pdbx_description
1 polymer ?
#
loop_
_entity_poly.entity_id
_entity_poly.type
_entity_poly.pdbx_seq_one_letter_code
_entity_poly.pdbx_strand_id
1 'polypeptide(L)'
;SSLEGMQHKYKETVLFFPSNGQTCHAYCTFCFRWPQFVGMDELKFAAKQTKELTTYVEEHSDVTDILITGGDPLVMQTRKLANYIEPILESTRNNINTIRIGTKALGYWPYRFTTDEDAQDLLNLFRKIVSSGRHLSIMAHFNHPAELETDAVKQAIEAIRATGAQIRTQSPLM
;
A
#
# COMPACT_ATOMS: atom_id res chain seq x y z
N SER A 1 9.18 21.61 -1.39
CA SER A 1 9.07 21.06 -2.75
C SER A 1 8.41 19.69 -2.67
N SER A 2 7.27 19.53 -3.33
CA SER A 2 6.63 18.22 -3.44
C SER A 2 7.44 17.38 -4.43
N LEU A 3 8.07 16.32 -3.96
CA LEU A 3 8.63 15.30 -4.83
C LEU A 3 7.49 14.60 -5.59
N GLU A 4 7.74 14.24 -6.84
CA GLU A 4 6.73 13.59 -7.66
C GLU A 4 6.29 12.26 -7.04
N GLY A 5 4.99 12.05 -6.90
CA GLY A 5 4.44 10.86 -6.24
C GLY A 5 4.45 10.88 -4.71
N MET A 6 4.82 11.98 -4.08
CA MET A 6 4.75 12.12 -2.62
C MET A 6 3.97 13.37 -2.20
N GLN A 7 3.21 13.24 -1.12
CA GLN A 7 2.55 14.35 -0.44
C GLN A 7 2.82 14.29 1.05
N HIS A 8 3.55 15.25 1.58
CA HIS A 8 3.75 15.44 3.01
C HIS A 8 2.64 16.35 3.53
N LYS A 9 1.50 15.75 3.85
CA LYS A 9 0.28 16.49 4.23
C LYS A 9 0.19 16.78 5.72
N TYR A 10 0.72 15.88 6.55
CA TYR A 10 0.76 16.00 7.99
C TYR A 10 2.20 15.88 8.46
N LYS A 11 2.52 16.45 9.63
CA LYS A 11 3.89 16.49 10.16
C LYS A 11 4.57 15.11 10.17
N GLU A 12 3.81 14.08 10.55
CA GLU A 12 4.33 12.73 10.78
C GLU A 12 4.03 11.75 9.63
N THR A 13 3.20 12.15 8.65
CA THR A 13 2.69 11.25 7.62
C THR A 13 3.04 11.70 6.21
N VAL A 14 3.69 10.83 5.48
CA VAL A 14 3.89 10.94 4.03
C VAL A 14 2.92 10.02 3.29
N LEU A 15 2.18 10.58 2.33
CA LEU A 15 1.44 9.82 1.35
C LEU A 15 2.37 9.53 0.17
N PHE A 16 2.49 8.28 -0.18
CA PHE A 16 3.30 7.82 -1.30
C PHE A 16 2.44 7.15 -2.36
N PHE A 17 2.62 7.56 -3.59
CA PHE A 17 1.88 7.13 -4.76
C PHE A 17 2.85 6.45 -5.74
N PRO A 18 3.12 5.15 -5.60
CA PRO A 18 4.02 4.46 -6.50
C PRO A 18 3.50 4.49 -7.94
N SER A 19 4.33 4.86 -8.88
CA SER A 19 3.94 4.97 -10.30
C SER A 19 3.36 3.66 -10.85
N ASN A 20 3.95 2.54 -10.45
CA ASN A 20 3.48 1.21 -10.83
C ASN A 20 2.12 0.81 -10.21
N GLY A 21 1.70 1.50 -9.16
CA GLY A 21 0.44 1.23 -8.45
C GLY A 21 -0.67 2.24 -8.76
N GLN A 22 -0.53 3.05 -9.82
CA GLN A 22 -1.54 4.05 -10.18
C GLN A 22 -2.75 3.47 -10.92
N THR A 23 -2.68 2.22 -11.35
CA THR A 23 -3.83 1.51 -11.94
C THR A 23 -4.76 1.02 -10.83
N CYS A 24 -6.05 1.05 -11.08
CA CYS A 24 -7.06 0.46 -10.20
C CYS A 24 -8.16 -0.19 -11.06
N HIS A 25 -8.56 -1.40 -10.69
CA HIS A 25 -9.61 -2.14 -11.40
C HIS A 25 -11.00 -1.96 -10.79
N ALA A 26 -11.10 -1.27 -9.64
CA ALA A 26 -12.37 -1.12 -8.94
C ALA A 26 -13.30 -0.05 -9.52
N TYR A 27 -12.75 0.97 -10.17
CA TYR A 27 -13.50 2.05 -10.83
C TYR A 27 -14.66 2.62 -9.99
N CYS A 28 -14.39 2.91 -8.72
CA CYS A 28 -15.41 3.45 -7.82
C CYS A 28 -15.95 4.79 -8.31
N THR A 29 -17.25 4.97 -8.35
CA THR A 29 -17.92 6.20 -8.84
C THR A 29 -17.58 7.44 -8.02
N PHE A 30 -17.19 7.27 -6.76
CA PHE A 30 -16.75 8.33 -5.84
C PHE A 30 -15.22 8.51 -5.79
N CYS A 31 -14.48 7.97 -6.78
CA CYS A 31 -13.02 8.08 -6.82
C CYS A 31 -12.58 9.49 -7.18
N PHE A 32 -12.08 10.26 -6.21
CA PHE A 32 -11.56 11.61 -6.46
C PHE A 32 -10.23 11.63 -7.23
N ARG A 33 -9.58 10.46 -7.40
CA ARG A 33 -8.28 10.32 -8.08
C ARG A 33 -8.39 9.88 -9.54
N TRP A 34 -9.58 9.70 -10.05
CA TRP A 34 -9.83 9.29 -11.43
C TRP A 34 -8.98 10.02 -12.49
N PRO A 35 -8.79 11.36 -12.42
CA PRO A 35 -8.00 12.07 -13.41
C PRO A 35 -6.51 11.71 -13.44
N GLN A 36 -5.98 11.09 -12.38
CA GLN A 36 -4.57 10.73 -12.25
C GLN A 36 -4.23 9.39 -12.91
N PHE A 37 -5.22 8.60 -13.30
CA PHE A 37 -5.04 7.27 -13.89
C PHE A 37 -4.96 7.29 -15.42
N VAL A 38 -5.15 8.44 -16.04
CA VAL A 38 -5.20 8.59 -17.49
C VAL A 38 -3.93 9.29 -17.97
N GLY A 39 -2.96 8.52 -18.45
CA GLY A 39 -1.86 9.01 -19.28
C GLY A 39 -0.51 9.26 -18.63
N MET A 40 0.15 8.24 -18.09
CA MET A 40 1.55 8.36 -17.66
C MET A 40 2.44 7.24 -18.22
N ASP A 41 3.61 7.64 -18.73
CA ASP A 41 4.72 6.75 -19.14
C ASP A 41 5.39 6.13 -17.90
N GLU A 42 5.12 4.86 -17.61
CA GLU A 42 5.30 4.26 -16.28
C GLU A 42 6.70 3.75 -15.93
N LEU A 43 7.58 3.49 -16.87
CA LEU A 43 8.72 2.60 -16.61
C LEU A 43 10.02 3.27 -16.12
N LYS A 44 10.20 4.57 -16.33
CA LYS A 44 11.42 5.27 -15.91
C LYS A 44 11.38 5.83 -14.48
N PHE A 45 10.20 5.92 -13.90
CA PHE A 45 9.98 6.59 -12.62
C PHE A 45 10.20 5.71 -11.37
N ALA A 46 9.99 4.39 -11.46
CA ALA A 46 9.95 3.55 -10.27
C ALA A 46 11.26 3.51 -9.46
N ALA A 47 12.40 3.35 -10.11
CA ALA A 47 13.70 3.32 -9.42
C ALA A 47 14.07 4.68 -8.83
N LYS A 48 13.75 5.76 -9.55
CA LYS A 48 13.94 7.12 -9.08
C LYS A 48 13.07 7.41 -7.87
N GLN A 49 11.78 7.06 -7.93
CA GLN A 49 10.83 7.24 -6.83
C GLN A 49 11.25 6.48 -5.55
N THR A 50 11.77 5.26 -5.69
CA THR A 50 12.26 4.47 -4.55
C THR A 50 13.37 5.21 -3.81
N LYS A 51 14.36 5.69 -4.56
CA LYS A 51 15.48 6.44 -3.99
C LYS A 51 15.02 7.76 -3.36
N GLU A 52 14.14 8.48 -4.05
CA GLU A 52 13.58 9.74 -3.55
C GLU A 52 12.78 9.54 -2.26
N LEU A 53 11.96 8.49 -2.19
CA LEU A 53 11.19 8.16 -0.98
C LEU A 53 12.13 7.83 0.19
N THR A 54 13.10 6.95 -0.02
CA THR A 54 14.05 6.55 1.03
C THR A 54 14.84 7.75 1.53
N THR A 55 15.41 8.54 0.63
CA THR A 55 16.16 9.76 0.98
C THR A 55 15.25 10.74 1.75
N TYR A 56 14.02 10.93 1.29
CA TYR A 56 13.09 11.85 1.92
C TYR A 56 12.82 11.49 3.38
N VAL A 57 12.49 10.22 3.67
CA VAL A 57 12.19 9.80 5.04
C VAL A 57 13.43 9.77 5.94
N GLU A 58 14.62 9.65 5.36
CA GLU A 58 15.88 9.77 6.09
C GLU A 58 16.22 11.22 6.47
N GLU A 59 15.86 12.18 5.62
CA GLU A 59 16.09 13.61 5.83
C GLU A 59 15.02 14.26 6.72
N HIS A 60 13.86 13.62 6.86
CA HIS A 60 12.72 14.15 7.62
C HIS A 60 12.44 13.28 8.84
N SER A 61 13.15 13.51 9.91
CA SER A 61 13.05 12.71 11.18
C SER A 61 11.67 12.76 11.85
N ASP A 62 10.86 13.75 11.54
CA ASP A 62 9.48 13.87 12.03
C ASP A 62 8.52 12.89 11.34
N VAL A 63 8.90 12.34 10.19
CA VAL A 63 8.08 11.37 9.45
C VAL A 63 8.20 10.00 10.10
N THR A 64 7.11 9.50 10.63
CA THR A 64 7.02 8.20 11.32
C THR A 64 6.05 7.24 10.65
N ASP A 65 5.26 7.70 9.68
CA ASP A 65 4.19 6.95 9.05
C ASP A 65 4.18 7.18 7.54
N ILE A 66 4.11 6.10 6.78
CA ILE A 66 3.95 6.12 5.33
C ILE A 66 2.62 5.48 4.97
N LEU A 67 1.79 6.18 4.23
CA LEU A 67 0.61 5.64 3.58
C LEU A 67 0.90 5.42 2.09
N ILE A 68 1.05 4.17 1.70
CA ILE A 68 1.16 3.77 0.30
C ILE A 68 -0.24 3.64 -0.28
N THR A 69 -0.53 4.44 -1.26
CA THR A 69 -1.84 4.53 -1.89
C THR A 69 -1.68 4.88 -3.38
N GLY A 70 -2.75 5.11 -4.08
CA GLY A 70 -2.65 5.44 -5.51
C GLY A 70 -3.93 5.07 -6.22
N GLY A 71 -3.80 4.36 -7.35
CA GLY A 71 -4.91 3.59 -7.89
C GLY A 71 -5.24 2.47 -6.92
N ASP A 72 -4.47 1.41 -6.98
CA ASP A 72 -4.41 0.39 -5.93
C ASP A 72 -2.98 -0.19 -5.88
N PRO A 73 -2.23 -0.02 -4.79
CA PRO A 73 -0.86 -0.53 -4.69
C PRO A 73 -0.76 -2.04 -4.85
N LEU A 74 -1.81 -2.78 -4.52
CA LEU A 74 -1.81 -4.25 -4.55
C LEU A 74 -2.11 -4.84 -5.93
N VAL A 75 -2.39 -4.02 -6.95
CA VAL A 75 -2.37 -4.48 -8.36
C VAL A 75 -0.94 -4.68 -8.87
N MET A 76 0.04 -4.11 -8.20
CA MET A 76 1.45 -4.38 -8.50
C MET A 76 1.82 -5.82 -8.17
N GLN A 77 2.75 -6.38 -8.96
CA GLN A 77 3.46 -7.58 -8.53
C GLN A 77 4.20 -7.31 -7.21
N THR A 78 4.24 -8.30 -6.34
CA THR A 78 4.86 -8.17 -5.02
C THR A 78 6.30 -7.67 -5.07
N ARG A 79 7.10 -8.13 -6.05
CA ARG A 79 8.49 -7.66 -6.23
C ARG A 79 8.59 -6.15 -6.46
N LYS A 80 7.63 -5.56 -7.17
CA LYS A 80 7.61 -4.12 -7.41
C LYS A 80 7.24 -3.34 -6.14
N LEU A 81 6.29 -3.86 -5.38
CA LEU A 81 5.94 -3.30 -4.06
C LEU A 81 7.12 -3.41 -3.09
N ALA A 82 7.79 -4.55 -3.06
CA ALA A 82 8.97 -4.79 -2.24
C ALA A 82 10.10 -3.80 -2.54
N ASN A 83 10.33 -3.44 -3.81
CA ASN A 83 11.33 -2.46 -4.20
C ASN A 83 11.13 -1.07 -3.54
N TYR A 84 9.91 -0.70 -3.22
CA TYR A 84 9.63 0.55 -2.49
C TYR A 84 9.79 0.39 -0.97
N ILE A 85 9.43 -0.77 -0.43
CA ILE A 85 9.34 -1.00 1.03
C ILE A 85 10.68 -1.44 1.61
N GLU A 86 11.37 -2.37 0.97
CA GLU A 86 12.59 -2.97 1.52
C GLU A 86 13.69 -1.95 1.85
N PRO A 87 13.98 -0.95 1.00
CA PRO A 87 14.98 0.07 1.33
C PRO A 87 14.65 0.85 2.61
N ILE A 88 13.34 1.04 2.90
CA ILE A 88 12.90 1.69 4.13
C ILE A 88 13.16 0.77 5.34
N LEU A 89 12.91 -0.54 5.18
CA LEU A 89 13.14 -1.51 6.25
C LEU A 89 14.64 -1.68 6.56
N GLU A 90 15.48 -1.60 5.55
CA GLU A 90 16.93 -1.77 5.66
C GLU A 90 17.64 -0.52 6.21
N SER A 91 17.08 0.66 5.98
CA SER A 91 17.69 1.90 6.45
C SER A 91 17.50 2.09 7.96
N THR A 92 18.60 2.35 8.65
CA THR A 92 18.60 2.71 10.09
C THR A 92 18.49 4.21 10.34
N ARG A 93 18.44 5.02 9.28
CA ARG A 93 18.44 6.49 9.37
C ARG A 93 17.04 7.10 9.34
N ASN A 94 16.01 6.32 9.07
CA ASN A 94 14.63 6.80 9.11
C ASN A 94 13.93 6.46 10.45
N ASN A 95 12.86 7.17 10.74
CA ASN A 95 12.04 6.99 11.93
C ASN A 95 10.68 6.34 11.64
N ILE A 96 10.56 5.67 10.49
CA ILE A 96 9.32 5.02 10.10
C ILE A 96 9.02 3.85 11.06
N ASN A 97 7.91 3.94 11.74
CA ASN A 97 7.38 2.89 12.63
C ASN A 97 6.06 2.29 12.14
N THR A 98 5.39 2.94 11.20
CA THR A 98 4.10 2.49 10.64
C THR A 98 4.12 2.57 9.13
N ILE A 99 3.71 1.48 8.50
CA ILE A 99 3.44 1.42 7.06
C ILE A 99 1.96 1.05 6.88
N ARG A 100 1.25 1.87 6.13
CA ARG A 100 -0.15 1.64 5.77
C ARG A 100 -0.26 1.46 4.27
N ILE A 101 -1.07 0.50 3.85
CA ILE A 101 -1.36 0.23 2.44
C ILE A 101 -2.86 0.39 2.22
N GLY A 102 -3.24 1.40 1.44
CA GLY A 102 -4.63 1.65 1.07
C GLY A 102 -5.00 0.82 -0.14
N THR A 103 -6.00 -0.05 0.00
CA THR A 103 -6.41 -0.97 -1.07
C THR A 103 -7.91 -1.25 -1.06
N LYS A 104 -8.44 -1.54 -2.23
CA LYS A 104 -9.76 -2.12 -2.40
C LYS A 104 -9.70 -3.62 -2.78
N ALA A 105 -8.50 -4.16 -3.00
CA ALA A 105 -8.30 -5.52 -3.48
C ALA A 105 -8.93 -6.58 -2.57
N LEU A 106 -8.98 -6.34 -1.26
CA LEU A 106 -9.59 -7.28 -0.33
C LEU A 106 -11.08 -7.54 -0.62
N GLY A 107 -11.80 -6.54 -1.12
CA GLY A 107 -13.20 -6.68 -1.52
C GLY A 107 -13.39 -7.31 -2.89
N TYR A 108 -12.73 -6.79 -3.93
CA TYR A 108 -12.98 -7.21 -5.31
C TYR A 108 -12.04 -8.30 -5.84
N TRP A 109 -10.90 -8.51 -5.20
CA TRP A 109 -9.88 -9.50 -5.61
C TRP A 109 -9.21 -10.17 -4.41
N PRO A 110 -9.97 -10.87 -3.53
CA PRO A 110 -9.44 -11.49 -2.32
C PRO A 110 -8.40 -12.59 -2.61
N TYR A 111 -8.45 -13.21 -3.78
CA TYR A 111 -7.48 -14.22 -4.24
C TYR A 111 -6.05 -13.67 -4.33
N ARG A 112 -5.88 -12.33 -4.42
CA ARG A 112 -4.60 -11.64 -4.33
C ARG A 112 -3.80 -12.06 -3.10
N PHE A 113 -4.49 -12.44 -2.03
CA PHE A 113 -3.89 -12.80 -0.75
C PHE A 113 -3.84 -14.30 -0.49
N THR A 114 -4.41 -15.13 -1.35
CA THR A 114 -4.56 -16.56 -1.10
C THR A 114 -4.00 -17.45 -2.20
N THR A 115 -4.45 -17.26 -3.44
CA THR A 115 -4.19 -18.20 -4.55
C THR A 115 -3.48 -17.59 -5.75
N ASP A 116 -3.27 -16.29 -5.79
CA ASP A 116 -2.48 -15.66 -6.83
C ASP A 116 -1.05 -16.18 -6.85
N GLU A 117 -0.39 -16.12 -8.01
CA GLU A 117 0.94 -16.65 -8.24
C GLU A 117 1.98 -16.13 -7.23
N ASP A 118 1.91 -14.85 -6.87
CA ASP A 118 2.80 -14.21 -5.91
C ASP A 118 2.13 -13.90 -4.55
N ALA A 119 0.98 -14.53 -4.24
CA ALA A 119 0.27 -14.32 -2.99
C ALA A 119 1.14 -14.65 -1.76
N GLN A 120 1.89 -15.73 -1.82
CA GLN A 120 2.79 -16.11 -0.73
C GLN A 120 3.93 -15.10 -0.55
N ASP A 121 4.47 -14.59 -1.65
CA ASP A 121 5.50 -13.54 -1.60
C ASP A 121 4.97 -12.26 -0.97
N LEU A 122 3.71 -11.89 -1.26
CA LEU A 122 3.04 -10.75 -0.66
C LEU A 122 2.89 -10.94 0.87
N LEU A 123 2.44 -12.10 1.31
CA LEU A 123 2.32 -12.40 2.74
C LEU A 123 3.70 -12.42 3.42
N ASN A 124 4.73 -12.90 2.74
CA ASN A 124 6.11 -12.88 3.24
C ASN A 124 6.64 -11.45 3.37
N LEU A 125 6.31 -10.57 2.42
CA LEU A 125 6.64 -9.14 2.54
C LEU A 125 5.95 -8.52 3.75
N PHE A 126 4.69 -8.84 4.00
CA PHE A 126 3.96 -8.37 5.19
C PHE A 126 4.63 -8.86 6.48
N ARG A 127 5.03 -10.13 6.55
CA ARG A 127 5.80 -10.69 7.69
C ARG A 127 7.12 -9.97 7.88
N LYS A 128 7.82 -9.65 6.80
CA LYS A 128 9.10 -8.92 6.84
C LYS A 128 8.93 -7.54 7.46
N ILE A 129 7.88 -6.80 7.09
CA ILE A 129 7.56 -5.51 7.67
C ILE A 129 7.32 -5.64 9.18
N VAL A 130 6.45 -6.57 9.59
CA VAL A 130 6.12 -6.80 11.01
C VAL A 130 7.35 -7.27 11.80
N SER A 131 8.15 -8.18 11.26
CA SER A 131 9.37 -8.68 11.89
C SER A 131 10.44 -7.60 12.08
N SER A 132 10.40 -6.54 11.28
CA SER A 132 11.29 -5.38 11.44
C SER A 132 10.94 -4.49 12.66
N GLY A 133 9.88 -4.82 13.38
CA GLY A 133 9.38 -4.04 14.51
C GLY A 133 8.41 -2.92 14.14
N ARG A 134 8.04 -2.81 12.85
CA ARG A 134 7.11 -1.79 12.36
C ARG A 134 5.68 -2.31 12.35
N HIS A 135 4.72 -1.41 12.52
CA HIS A 135 3.31 -1.71 12.34
C HIS A 135 2.97 -1.72 10.85
N LEU A 136 2.24 -2.74 10.42
CA LEU A 136 1.62 -2.79 9.10
C LEU A 136 0.11 -2.76 9.25
N SER A 137 -0.55 -1.80 8.60
CA SER A 137 -2.01 -1.71 8.51
C SER A 137 -2.46 -1.77 7.07
N ILE A 138 -3.31 -2.74 6.76
CA ILE A 138 -4.02 -2.79 5.48
C ILE A 138 -5.30 -1.98 5.64
N MET A 139 -5.35 -0.84 4.97
CA MET A 139 -6.51 0.07 4.95
C MET A 139 -7.46 -0.41 3.86
N ALA A 140 -8.33 -1.35 4.21
CA ALA A 140 -9.23 -2.02 3.28
C ALA A 140 -10.49 -1.19 3.04
N HIS A 141 -10.71 -0.81 1.79
CA HIS A 141 -11.91 -0.09 1.38
C HIS A 141 -12.96 -1.06 0.87
N PHE A 142 -14.17 -0.99 1.45
CA PHE A 142 -15.35 -1.74 1.03
C PHE A 142 -16.47 -0.77 0.67
N ASN A 143 -17.17 -1.05 -0.42
CA ASN A 143 -18.34 -0.25 -0.84
C ASN A 143 -19.60 -0.67 -0.12
N HIS A 144 -19.73 -1.96 0.23
CA HIS A 144 -20.91 -2.53 0.86
C HIS A 144 -20.53 -3.63 1.87
N PRO A 145 -21.22 -3.76 3.00
CA PRO A 145 -20.94 -4.81 4.00
C PRO A 145 -20.98 -6.23 3.45
N ALA A 146 -21.81 -6.50 2.43
CA ALA A 146 -21.89 -7.82 1.80
C ALA A 146 -20.56 -8.29 1.18
N GLU A 147 -19.65 -7.39 0.83
CA GLU A 147 -18.31 -7.75 0.34
C GLU A 147 -17.49 -8.53 1.39
N LEU A 148 -17.80 -8.36 2.68
CA LEU A 148 -17.14 -9.04 3.80
C LEU A 148 -17.67 -10.46 4.05
N GLU A 149 -18.79 -10.83 3.45
CA GLU A 149 -19.49 -12.09 3.79
C GLU A 149 -18.99 -13.30 3.01
N THR A 150 -18.25 -13.09 1.93
CA THR A 150 -17.74 -14.18 1.10
C THR A 150 -16.64 -14.98 1.80
N ASP A 151 -16.59 -16.29 1.57
CA ASP A 151 -15.56 -17.16 2.14
C ASP A 151 -14.16 -16.76 1.64
N ALA A 152 -14.05 -16.34 0.38
CA ALA A 152 -12.78 -15.87 -0.19
C ALA A 152 -12.23 -14.65 0.56
N VAL A 153 -13.07 -13.68 0.91
CA VAL A 153 -12.67 -12.50 1.70
C VAL A 153 -12.29 -12.89 3.12
N LYS A 154 -13.05 -13.78 3.76
CA LYS A 154 -12.73 -14.29 5.11
C LYS A 154 -11.38 -14.98 5.15
N GLN A 155 -11.08 -15.84 4.16
CA GLN A 155 -9.77 -16.50 4.03
C GLN A 155 -8.64 -15.49 3.80
N ALA A 156 -8.87 -14.47 2.98
CA ALA A 156 -7.89 -13.41 2.76
C ALA A 156 -7.61 -12.62 4.05
N ILE A 157 -8.65 -12.28 4.82
CA ILE A 157 -8.50 -11.61 6.12
C ILE A 157 -7.67 -12.45 7.08
N GLU A 158 -7.93 -13.75 7.18
CA GLU A 158 -7.16 -14.67 8.03
C GLU A 158 -5.70 -14.75 7.60
N ALA A 159 -5.44 -14.85 6.29
CA ALA A 159 -4.08 -14.90 5.75
C ALA A 159 -3.30 -13.61 6.07
N ILE A 160 -3.92 -12.45 5.91
CA ILE A 160 -3.30 -11.16 6.24
C ILE A 160 -3.02 -11.07 7.74
N ARG A 161 -3.99 -11.39 8.59
CA ARG A 161 -3.83 -11.35 10.05
C ARG A 161 -2.75 -12.30 10.56
N ALA A 162 -2.61 -13.46 9.94
CA ALA A 162 -1.58 -14.44 10.29
C ALA A 162 -0.15 -13.89 10.08
N THR A 163 0.04 -12.85 9.27
CA THR A 163 1.33 -12.16 9.10
C THR A 163 1.68 -11.21 10.25
N GLY A 164 0.72 -10.90 11.13
CA GLY A 164 0.84 -9.86 12.16
C GLY A 164 0.35 -8.48 11.70
N ALA A 165 -0.05 -8.33 10.44
CA ALA A 165 -0.64 -7.10 9.94
C ALA A 165 -2.04 -6.86 10.54
N GLN A 166 -2.38 -5.59 10.73
CA GLN A 166 -3.73 -5.17 11.11
C GLN A 166 -4.54 -4.83 9.86
N ILE A 167 -5.84 -5.04 9.94
CA ILE A 167 -6.78 -4.62 8.91
C ILE A 167 -7.68 -3.54 9.50
N ARG A 168 -7.75 -2.41 8.82
CA ARG A 168 -8.70 -1.33 9.12
C ARG A 168 -9.60 -1.14 7.93
N THR A 169 -10.89 -1.15 8.18
CA THR A 169 -11.90 -0.95 7.14
C THR A 169 -12.24 0.52 6.99
N GLN A 170 -12.42 0.94 5.74
CA GLN A 170 -12.97 2.23 5.37
C GLN A 170 -14.18 1.98 4.47
N SER A 171 -15.29 2.63 4.77
CA SER A 171 -16.50 2.58 3.96
C SER A 171 -17.05 3.99 3.79
N PRO A 172 -17.61 4.35 2.63
CA PRO A 172 -18.34 5.59 2.51
C PRO A 172 -19.56 5.56 3.45
N LEU A 173 -19.81 6.66 4.11
CA LEU A 173 -21.06 6.86 4.82
C LEU A 173 -22.15 7.10 3.77
N MET A 174 -23.09 6.17 3.67
CA MET A 174 -24.31 6.32 2.86
C MET A 174 -25.52 6.53 3.77
#